data_c70d8b0b6fc2a07bea9da7768428cd05
#
_entry.id   c70d8b0b6fc2a07bea9da7768428cd05
#
_cell.length_a   1.000
_cell.length_b   1.000
_cell.length_c   1.000
_cell.angle_alpha   90.00
_cell.angle_beta   90.00
_cell.angle_gamma   90.00
#
_symmetry.space_group_name_H-M   'P 1'
#
loop_
_entity.id
_entity.type
_entity.pdbx_description
1 polymer ?
#
loop_
_entity_poly.entity_id
_entity_poly.type
_entity_poly.pdbx_seq_one_letter_code
_entity_poly.pdbx_strand_id
1 'polypeptide(L)'
;MNYKAESFNRLDFPLKFGDRPCCIYGTDCAEYLLLQMTDEHELQHMDNEISAIAQGSAHSFLFAAVPVKSWNDELSPWKSPAVWGKESFGGNAAGTLRFLTEQVIPTLKQQFALPRNVRIVLGGYSLAGLFALWA
;
A
#
# COMPACT_ATOMS: atom_id res chain seq x y z
N MET A 1 -4.70 -19.22 18.78
CA MET A 1 -5.78 -18.25 18.51
C MET A 1 -6.11 -18.27 17.03
N ASN A 2 -7.26 -18.79 16.71
CA ASN A 2 -7.76 -18.65 15.34
C ASN A 2 -8.25 -17.22 15.16
N TYR A 3 -7.43 -16.37 14.57
CA TYR A 3 -7.93 -15.13 14.01
C TYR A 3 -8.85 -15.52 12.85
N LYS A 4 -10.15 -15.48 13.11
CA LYS A 4 -11.15 -15.76 12.10
C LYS A 4 -11.00 -14.73 10.97
N ALA A 5 -11.17 -15.20 9.75
CA ALA A 5 -11.16 -14.39 8.54
C ALA A 5 -12.13 -13.18 8.58
N GLU A 6 -13.01 -13.12 9.55
CA GLU A 6 -13.96 -12.03 9.77
C GLU A 6 -13.32 -10.69 10.18
N SER A 7 -12.07 -10.69 10.66
CA SER A 7 -11.38 -9.46 11.08
C SER A 7 -10.65 -8.73 9.95
N PHE A 8 -10.62 -9.27 8.74
CA PHE A 8 -9.92 -8.71 7.59
C PHE A 8 -10.85 -8.23 6.48
N ASN A 9 -12.06 -7.85 6.84
CA ASN A 9 -12.96 -7.21 5.91
C ASN A 9 -12.42 -5.83 5.54
N ARG A 10 -12.61 -5.46 4.27
CA ARG A 10 -12.40 -4.10 3.79
C ARG A 10 -13.17 -3.16 4.73
N LEU A 11 -12.44 -2.28 5.39
CA LEU A 11 -13.07 -1.26 6.20
C LEU A 11 -13.75 -0.28 5.25
N ASP A 12 -15.06 -0.13 5.40
CA ASP A 12 -15.88 0.87 4.68
C ASP A 12 -15.52 2.29 5.13
N PHE A 13 -14.22 2.55 5.19
CA PHE A 13 -13.68 3.82 5.63
C PHE A 13 -13.11 4.53 4.40
N PRO A 14 -13.75 5.58 3.89
CA PRO A 14 -13.16 6.34 2.80
C PRO A 14 -11.99 7.16 3.34
N LEU A 15 -10.85 6.53 3.51
CA LEU A 15 -9.64 7.26 3.80
C LEU A 15 -9.11 7.84 2.50
N LYS A 16 -9.31 9.13 2.33
CA LYS A 16 -8.84 9.85 1.16
C LYS A 16 -7.68 10.76 1.53
N PHE A 17 -6.62 10.68 0.75
CA PHE A 17 -5.52 11.64 0.76
C PHE A 17 -5.68 12.55 -0.46
N GLY A 18 -6.37 13.68 -0.27
CA GLY A 18 -6.79 14.50 -1.39
C GLY A 18 -7.83 13.75 -2.23
N ASP A 19 -7.52 13.47 -3.48
CA ASP A 19 -8.35 12.70 -4.41
C ASP A 19 -7.94 11.22 -4.53
N ARG A 20 -7.02 10.74 -3.66
CA ARG A 20 -6.54 9.35 -3.66
C ARG A 20 -7.27 8.53 -2.61
N PRO A 21 -8.23 7.69 -3.00
CA PRO A 21 -8.91 6.80 -2.07
C PRO A 21 -8.02 5.59 -1.76
N CYS A 22 -7.69 5.39 -0.49
CA CYS A 22 -6.95 4.21 -0.04
C CYS A 22 -7.91 3.14 0.45
N CYS A 23 -7.65 1.90 0.12
CA CYS A 23 -8.37 0.75 0.65
C CYS A 23 -7.63 0.21 1.87
N ILE A 24 -8.34 0.13 3.00
CA ILE A 24 -7.77 -0.29 4.28
C ILE A 24 -8.40 -1.60 4.71
N TYR A 25 -7.57 -2.53 5.18
CA TYR A 25 -7.97 -3.83 5.69
C TYR A 25 -7.25 -4.08 7.01
N GLY A 26 -7.91 -4.69 7.98
CA GLY A 26 -7.28 -5.12 9.21
C GLY A 26 -7.86 -4.50 10.46
N THR A 27 -7.04 -4.34 11.50
CA THR A 27 -7.49 -3.93 12.84
C THR A 27 -6.64 -2.81 13.41
N ASP A 28 -7.21 -2.13 14.40
CA ASP A 28 -6.48 -1.18 15.24
C ASP A 28 -5.35 -1.87 16.01
N CYS A 29 -4.34 -1.12 16.41
CA CYS A 29 -3.22 -1.59 17.22
C CYS A 29 -2.43 -2.74 16.59
N ALA A 30 -2.43 -2.87 15.27
CA ALA A 30 -1.73 -3.93 14.57
C ALA A 30 -0.21 -3.86 14.75
N GLU A 31 0.45 -5.00 14.78
CA GLU A 31 1.91 -5.12 14.92
C GLU A 31 2.65 -4.69 13.64
N TYR A 32 2.01 -4.87 12.49
CA TYR A 32 2.58 -4.57 11.17
C TYR A 32 1.66 -3.63 10.40
N LEU A 33 2.27 -2.72 9.68
CA LEU A 33 1.62 -1.91 8.65
C LEU A 33 2.14 -2.35 7.29
N LEU A 34 1.28 -2.96 6.51
CA LEU A 34 1.59 -3.39 5.14
C LEU A 34 1.10 -2.31 4.17
N LEU A 35 2.01 -1.76 3.40
CA LEU A 35 1.71 -0.76 2.38
C LEU A 35 1.98 -1.34 0.99
N GLN A 36 1.05 -1.17 0.09
CA GLN A 36 1.21 -1.59 -1.29
C GLN A 36 0.72 -0.51 -2.23
N MET A 37 1.58 -0.07 -3.13
CA MET A 37 1.19 0.81 -4.22
C MET A 37 0.45 -0.01 -5.28
N THR A 38 -0.71 0.47 -5.69
CA THR A 38 -1.60 -0.26 -6.60
C THR A 38 -2.09 0.65 -7.71
N ASP A 39 -2.59 0.05 -8.80
CA ASP A 39 -3.45 0.74 -9.74
C ASP A 39 -4.93 0.51 -9.38
N GLU A 40 -5.84 1.18 -10.08
CA GLU A 40 -7.27 1.04 -9.82
C GLU A 40 -7.79 -0.37 -10.14
N HIS A 41 -7.15 -1.04 -11.09
CA HIS A 41 -7.54 -2.39 -11.49
C HIS A 41 -7.20 -3.41 -10.41
N GLU A 42 -6.03 -3.30 -9.80
CA GLU A 42 -5.61 -4.17 -8.70
C GLU A 42 -6.53 -4.05 -7.49
N LEU A 43 -7.04 -2.86 -7.21
CA LEU A 43 -7.96 -2.62 -6.09
C LEU A 43 -9.21 -3.50 -6.14
N GLN A 44 -9.66 -3.88 -7.32
CA GLN A 44 -10.83 -4.73 -7.50
C GLN A 44 -10.60 -6.19 -7.08
N HIS A 45 -9.33 -6.61 -7.05
CA HIS A 45 -8.93 -7.99 -6.78
C HIS A 45 -8.17 -8.16 -5.46
N MET A 46 -8.11 -7.11 -4.64
CA MET A 46 -7.33 -7.07 -3.40
C MET A 46 -7.85 -8.04 -2.32
N ASP A 47 -9.14 -8.31 -2.30
CA ASP A 47 -9.75 -9.15 -1.26
C ASP A 47 -9.12 -10.56 -1.19
N ASN A 48 -8.83 -11.17 -2.33
CA ASN A 48 -8.21 -12.49 -2.39
C ASN A 48 -6.77 -12.47 -1.87
N GLU A 49 -6.01 -11.45 -2.24
CA GLU A 49 -4.63 -11.27 -1.78
C GLU A 49 -4.58 -11.06 -0.26
N ILE A 50 -5.43 -10.18 0.26
CA ILE A 50 -5.52 -9.91 1.69
C ILE A 50 -5.92 -11.16 2.47
N SER A 51 -6.89 -11.91 1.97
CA SER A 51 -7.32 -13.17 2.59
C SER A 51 -6.18 -14.20 2.65
N ALA A 52 -5.39 -14.29 1.59
CA ALA A 52 -4.23 -15.19 1.55
C ALA A 52 -3.17 -14.78 2.57
N ILE A 53 -2.88 -13.48 2.69
CA ILE A 53 -1.93 -12.97 3.69
C ILE A 53 -2.44 -13.25 5.10
N ALA A 54 -3.72 -13.00 5.35
CA ALA A 54 -4.35 -13.23 6.65
C ALA A 54 -4.29 -14.70 7.08
N GLN A 55 -4.51 -15.63 6.15
CA GLN A 55 -4.44 -17.05 6.42
C GLN A 55 -3.01 -17.53 6.69
N GLY A 56 -2.01 -16.92 6.05
CA GLY A 56 -0.61 -17.28 6.18
C GLY A 56 0.13 -16.59 7.30
N SER A 57 -0.46 -15.57 7.95
CA SER A 57 0.21 -14.78 8.98
C SER A 57 -0.27 -15.13 10.38
N ALA A 58 0.70 -15.25 11.30
CA ALA A 58 0.44 -15.37 12.75
C ALA A 58 0.39 -14.01 13.46
N HIS A 59 0.68 -12.94 12.75
CA HIS A 59 0.76 -11.58 13.30
C HIS A 59 -0.43 -10.73 12.87
N SER A 60 -0.81 -9.78 13.71
CA SER A 60 -1.80 -8.77 13.35
C SER A 60 -1.21 -7.77 12.37
N PHE A 61 -2.00 -7.33 11.41
CA PHE A 61 -1.56 -6.32 10.46
C PHE A 61 -2.71 -5.39 10.04
N LEU A 62 -2.33 -4.19 9.67
CA LEU A 62 -3.16 -3.26 8.93
C LEU A 62 -2.59 -3.18 7.52
N PHE A 63 -3.42 -3.40 6.51
CA PHE A 63 -3.04 -3.32 5.11
C PHE A 63 -3.63 -2.07 4.48
N ALA A 64 -2.79 -1.29 3.82
CA ALA A 64 -3.23 -0.12 3.07
C ALA A 64 -2.81 -0.25 1.60
N ALA A 65 -3.78 -0.35 0.73
CA ALA A 65 -3.58 -0.27 -0.71
C ALA A 65 -3.69 1.19 -1.14
N VAL A 66 -2.60 1.74 -1.67
CA VAL A 66 -2.47 3.16 -2.04
C VAL A 66 -2.43 3.26 -3.57
N PRO A 67 -3.49 3.76 -4.21
CA PRO A 67 -3.51 3.85 -5.66
C PRO A 67 -2.60 4.95 -6.19
N VAL A 68 -1.96 4.68 -7.31
CA VAL A 68 -1.22 5.69 -8.08
C VAL A 68 -2.06 6.10 -9.31
N LYS A 69 -1.87 7.32 -9.76
CA LYS A 69 -2.56 7.85 -10.95
C LYS A 69 -1.80 7.56 -12.23
N SER A 70 -0.48 7.68 -12.17
CA SER A 70 0.41 7.46 -13.29
C SER A 70 1.48 6.43 -12.88
N TRP A 71 1.26 5.19 -13.26
CA TRP A 71 2.07 4.04 -12.86
C TRP A 71 3.56 4.22 -13.19
N ASN A 72 3.87 4.51 -14.44
CA ASN A 72 5.26 4.65 -14.88
C ASN A 72 5.97 5.88 -14.33
N ASP A 73 5.23 6.94 -14.06
CA ASP A 73 5.80 8.18 -13.54
C ASP A 73 6.03 8.11 -12.03
N GLU A 74 5.00 7.73 -11.28
CA GLU A 74 5.00 7.80 -9.82
C GLU A 74 5.82 6.70 -9.15
N LEU A 75 6.08 5.58 -9.83
CA LEU A 75 6.77 4.43 -9.26
C LEU A 75 8.19 4.23 -9.77
N SER A 76 8.63 4.96 -10.78
CA SER A 76 9.99 4.84 -11.31
C SER A 76 10.97 5.71 -10.53
N PRO A 77 12.10 5.14 -10.05
CA PRO A 77 13.11 5.90 -9.31
C PRO A 77 13.89 6.90 -10.16
N TRP A 78 13.97 6.66 -11.47
CA TRP A 78 14.68 7.53 -12.43
C TRP A 78 13.94 7.58 -13.76
N LYS A 79 14.25 8.60 -14.54
CA LYS A 79 13.73 8.73 -15.90
C LYS A 79 14.32 7.64 -16.80
N SER A 80 13.47 7.06 -17.64
CA SER A 80 13.88 6.05 -18.60
C SER A 80 12.94 6.05 -19.81
N PRO A 81 13.44 5.74 -21.02
CA PRO A 81 12.58 5.52 -22.18
C PRO A 81 11.64 4.34 -21.96
N ALA A 82 10.57 4.29 -22.74
CA ALA A 82 9.64 3.17 -22.73
C ALA A 82 10.37 1.86 -23.10
N VAL A 83 10.15 0.83 -22.30
CA VAL A 83 10.65 -0.54 -22.57
C VAL A 83 9.61 -1.30 -23.39
N TRP A 84 8.35 -1.10 -23.06
CA TRP A 84 7.21 -1.70 -23.75
C TRP A 84 6.22 -0.59 -24.14
N GLY A 85 5.74 -0.63 -25.35
CA GLY A 85 4.79 0.38 -25.82
C GLY A 85 5.42 1.76 -25.99
N LYS A 86 4.63 2.80 -25.72
CA LYS A 86 5.00 4.21 -25.96
C LYS A 86 5.22 5.03 -24.69
N GLU A 87 4.86 4.49 -23.54
CA GLU A 87 4.91 5.22 -22.27
C GLU A 87 6.29 5.12 -21.63
N SER A 88 6.95 6.26 -21.46
CA SER A 88 8.22 6.35 -20.76
C SER A 88 8.04 6.38 -19.24
N PHE A 89 9.14 6.29 -18.51
CA PHE A 89 9.18 6.38 -17.05
C PHE A 89 9.60 7.79 -16.64
N GLY A 90 8.79 8.43 -15.80
CA GLY A 90 9.00 9.83 -15.41
C GLY A 90 10.00 10.05 -14.27
N GLY A 91 10.26 9.04 -13.46
CA GLY A 91 11.25 9.12 -12.39
C GLY A 91 10.79 9.88 -11.14
N ASN A 92 9.49 9.88 -10.81
CA ASN A 92 8.94 10.62 -9.69
C ASN A 92 8.69 9.79 -8.41
N ALA A 93 9.39 8.65 -8.28
CA ALA A 93 9.26 7.80 -7.10
C ALA A 93 9.63 8.50 -5.79
N ALA A 94 10.56 9.45 -5.82
CA ALA A 94 10.92 10.23 -4.64
C ALA A 94 9.74 11.03 -4.08
N GLY A 95 8.90 11.59 -4.95
CA GLY A 95 7.67 12.29 -4.56
C GLY A 95 6.65 11.33 -3.95
N THR A 96 6.53 10.13 -4.51
CA THR A 96 5.66 9.08 -3.99
C THR A 96 6.12 8.61 -2.60
N LEU A 97 7.42 8.41 -2.42
CA LEU A 97 7.99 8.05 -1.11
C LEU A 97 7.72 9.14 -0.06
N ARG A 98 7.89 10.41 -0.45
CA ARG A 98 7.58 11.53 0.43
C ARG A 98 6.11 11.56 0.82
N PHE A 99 5.22 11.32 -0.12
CA PHE A 99 3.78 11.20 0.15
C PHE A 99 3.48 10.11 1.17
N LEU A 100 4.09 8.94 1.03
CA LEU A 100 3.93 7.84 2.00
C LEU A 100 4.45 8.21 3.39
N THR A 101 5.65 8.78 3.48
CA THR A 101 6.32 9.05 4.76
C THR A 101 5.76 10.28 5.48
N GLU A 102 5.32 11.28 4.76
CA GLU A 102 4.83 12.54 5.34
C GLU A 102 3.32 12.59 5.54
N GLN A 103 2.55 11.83 4.77
CA GLN A 103 1.09 11.88 4.82
C GLN A 103 0.45 10.53 5.18
N VAL A 104 0.72 9.48 4.43
CA VAL A 104 0.01 8.21 4.58
C VAL A 104 0.34 7.53 5.90
N ILE A 105 1.61 7.29 6.17
CA ILE A 105 2.05 6.58 7.38
C ILE A 105 1.65 7.32 8.65
N PRO A 106 1.90 8.62 8.80
CA PRO A 106 1.47 9.35 10.01
C PRO A 106 -0.04 9.30 10.24
N THR A 107 -0.82 9.43 9.19
CA THR A 107 -2.29 9.38 9.29
C THR A 107 -2.78 8.01 9.72
N LEU A 108 -2.24 6.94 9.14
CA LEU A 108 -2.59 5.58 9.50
C LEU A 108 -2.19 5.25 10.95
N LYS A 109 -1.02 5.68 11.37
CA LYS A 109 -0.56 5.49 12.76
C LYS A 109 -1.52 6.14 13.76
N GLN A 110 -1.98 7.34 13.47
CA GLN A 110 -2.89 8.07 14.34
C GLN A 110 -4.28 7.45 14.32
N GLN A 111 -4.82 7.22 13.14
CA GLN A 111 -6.21 6.80 12.97
C GLN A 111 -6.50 5.39 13.48
N PHE A 112 -5.53 4.49 13.33
CA PHE A 112 -5.63 3.09 13.74
C PHE A 112 -4.85 2.77 15.02
N ALA A 113 -4.42 3.79 15.75
CA ALA A 113 -3.69 3.67 17.02
C ALA A 113 -2.54 2.67 16.95
N LEU A 114 -1.75 2.73 15.87
CA LEU A 114 -0.63 1.82 15.69
C LEU A 114 0.47 2.10 16.72
N PRO A 115 1.14 1.07 17.25
CA PRO A 115 2.20 1.26 18.25
C PRO A 115 3.41 2.01 17.63
N ARG A 116 4.20 2.66 18.50
CA ARG A 116 5.41 3.38 18.06
C ARG A 116 6.39 2.46 17.32
N ASN A 117 6.45 1.22 17.74
CA ASN A 117 7.34 0.19 17.16
C ASN A 117 6.65 -0.63 16.07
N VAL A 118 5.55 -0.17 15.50
CA VAL A 118 4.91 -0.84 14.38
C VAL A 118 5.94 -1.07 13.27
N ARG A 119 5.96 -2.28 12.75
CA ARG A 119 6.85 -2.63 11.64
C ARG A 119 6.15 -2.32 10.32
N ILE A 120 6.84 -1.56 9.48
CA ILE A 120 6.31 -1.15 8.18
C ILE A 120 6.90 -2.04 7.10
N VAL A 121 6.02 -2.67 6.33
CA VAL A 121 6.40 -3.51 5.19
C VAL A 121 5.84 -2.86 3.93
N LEU A 122 6.72 -2.52 3.00
CA LEU A 122 6.35 -1.99 1.71
C LEU A 122 6.49 -3.09 0.67
N GLY A 123 5.41 -3.40 0.00
CA GLY A 123 5.36 -4.42 -1.04
C GLY A 123 4.82 -3.86 -2.34
N GLY A 124 4.84 -4.68 -3.38
CA GLY A 124 4.30 -4.29 -4.66
C GLY A 124 4.56 -5.31 -5.76
N TYR A 125 3.76 -5.21 -6.81
CA TYR A 125 3.87 -6.01 -8.02
C TYR A 125 4.55 -5.20 -9.12
N SER A 126 5.38 -5.85 -9.93
CA SER A 126 6.03 -5.23 -11.10
C SER A 126 6.84 -3.97 -10.72
N LEU A 127 6.53 -2.83 -11.31
CA LEU A 127 7.21 -1.56 -11.02
C LEU A 127 7.02 -1.12 -9.55
N ALA A 128 5.88 -1.42 -8.95
CA ALA A 128 5.67 -1.16 -7.53
C ALA A 128 6.60 -2.02 -6.65
N GLY A 129 6.98 -3.21 -7.10
CA GLY A 129 8.01 -4.03 -6.46
C GLY A 129 9.39 -3.39 -6.53
N LEU A 130 9.77 -2.84 -7.68
CA LEU A 130 11.01 -2.06 -7.82
C LEU A 130 10.98 -0.83 -6.91
N PHE A 131 9.89 -0.11 -6.89
CA PHE A 131 9.69 1.03 -5.98
C PHE A 131 9.91 0.62 -4.51
N ALA A 132 9.32 -0.50 -4.10
CA ALA A 132 9.45 -0.99 -2.73
C ALA A 132 10.90 -1.35 -2.35
N LEU A 133 11.65 -1.93 -3.29
CA LEU A 133 13.07 -2.26 -3.06
C LEU A 133 13.97 -1.03 -3.04
N TRP A 134 13.63 -0.01 -3.82
CA TRP A 134 14.40 1.23 -3.90
C TRP A 134 14.15 2.14 -2.71
N ALA A 135 12.93 2.20 -2.22
CA ALA A 135 12.52 3.03 -1.09
C ALA A 135 13.19 2.59 0.23
#